data_589078fac49e5315ab2e092661190cc2
#
_entry.id   589078fac49e5315ab2e092661190cc2
#
_cell.length_a   1.000
_cell.length_b   1.000
_cell.length_c   1.000
_cell.angle_alpha   90.00
_cell.angle_beta   90.00
_cell.angle_gamma   90.00
#
_symmetry.space_group_name_H-M   'P 1'
#
loop_
_entity.id
_entity.type
_entity.pdbx_description
1 polymer ?
#
loop_
_entity_poly.entity_id
_entity_poly.type
_entity_poly.pdbx_seq_one_letter_code
_entity_poly.pdbx_strand_id
1 'polypeptide(L)'
;MLGQTINKCPESLWDSTDEKTKFWNIAYHALFYAHFYLQDSPKTFTPWSQHRAEYNNLGGILTEPYDKASLLEYLLICQQQVVERIPQLNLEAASGFDWLPFSKLELLIYNLRHLQQHTGELMERLGSRAGVEIDWVGSVPPSG
;
A
#
# COMPACT_ATOMS: atom_id res chain seq x y z
N MET A 1 -9.04 -4.34 -4.75
CA MET A 1 -9.61 -4.26 -3.39
C MET A 1 -9.17 -2.99 -2.66
N LEU A 2 -7.86 -2.72 -2.44
CA LEU A 2 -7.42 -1.49 -1.73
C LEU A 2 -8.00 -0.20 -2.33
N GLY A 3 -8.06 -0.05 -3.66
CA GLY A 3 -8.65 1.12 -4.29
C GLY A 3 -10.14 1.31 -3.98
N GLN A 4 -10.92 0.23 -3.92
CA GLN A 4 -12.32 0.30 -3.47
C GLN A 4 -12.41 0.73 -2.01
N THR A 5 -11.50 0.20 -1.17
CA THR A 5 -11.42 0.51 0.26
C THR A 5 -11.18 2.00 0.49
N ILE A 6 -10.21 2.59 -0.23
CA ILE A 6 -9.92 4.02 -0.19
C ILE A 6 -11.14 4.83 -0.68
N ASN A 7 -11.68 4.46 -1.82
CA ASN A 7 -12.78 5.21 -2.45
C ASN A 7 -14.07 5.19 -1.63
N LYS A 8 -14.43 4.02 -1.07
CA LYS A 8 -15.68 3.82 -0.30
C LYS A 8 -15.59 4.30 1.16
N CYS A 9 -14.40 4.65 1.67
CA CYS A 9 -14.23 5.11 3.05
C CYS A 9 -15.00 6.44 3.28
N PRO A 10 -15.91 6.53 4.26
CA PRO A 10 -16.56 7.81 4.58
C PRO A 10 -15.58 8.79 5.21
N GLU A 11 -15.81 10.10 5.02
CA GLU A 11 -14.94 11.16 5.55
C GLU A 11 -14.82 11.09 7.09
N SER A 12 -15.89 10.70 7.77
CA SER A 12 -15.91 10.54 9.22
C SER A 12 -14.94 9.46 9.74
N LEU A 13 -14.59 8.48 8.90
CA LEU A 13 -13.67 7.41 9.26
C LEU A 13 -12.24 7.67 8.73
N TRP A 14 -12.09 8.47 7.67
CA TRP A 14 -10.83 8.70 6.97
C TRP A 14 -9.70 9.20 7.88
N ASP A 15 -10.00 10.22 8.70
CA ASP A 15 -9.07 10.80 9.69
C ASP A 15 -9.68 10.82 11.11
N SER A 16 -10.46 9.81 11.44
CA SER A 16 -11.17 9.73 12.73
C SER A 16 -10.21 9.84 13.92
N THR A 17 -10.55 10.69 14.88
CA THR A 17 -9.81 10.86 16.15
C THR A 17 -9.99 9.68 17.09
N ASP A 18 -11.02 8.88 16.90
CA ASP A 18 -11.33 7.70 17.72
C ASP A 18 -10.42 6.51 17.40
N GLU A 19 -9.71 6.58 16.26
CA GLU A 19 -8.79 5.54 15.82
C GLU A 19 -7.33 5.90 16.17
N LYS A 20 -6.64 4.99 16.84
CA LYS A 20 -5.22 5.14 17.19
C LYS A 20 -4.35 5.32 15.95
N THR A 21 -4.65 4.53 14.90
CA THR A 21 -3.99 4.61 13.60
C THR A 21 -5.02 5.04 12.57
N LYS A 22 -4.77 6.14 11.88
CA LYS A 22 -5.70 6.72 10.92
C LYS A 22 -5.90 5.81 9.72
N PHE A 23 -7.12 5.79 9.18
CA PHE A 23 -7.46 4.98 8.00
C PHE A 23 -6.55 5.33 6.81
N TRP A 24 -6.40 6.63 6.51
CA TRP A 24 -5.54 7.11 5.43
C TRP A 24 -4.06 6.74 5.63
N ASN A 25 -3.57 6.75 6.88
CA ASN A 25 -2.17 6.43 7.17
C ASN A 25 -1.88 4.94 6.93
N ILE A 26 -2.82 4.04 7.24
CA ILE A 26 -2.68 2.61 6.92
C ILE A 26 -2.69 2.41 5.41
N ALA A 27 -3.59 3.09 4.69
CA ALA A 27 -3.63 3.01 3.23
C ALA A 27 -2.33 3.50 2.59
N TYR A 28 -1.81 4.64 3.04
CA TYR A 28 -0.51 5.17 2.59
C TYR A 28 0.64 4.21 2.90
N HIS A 29 0.73 3.71 4.13
CA HIS A 29 1.73 2.76 4.57
C HIS A 29 1.76 1.50 3.69
N ALA A 30 0.59 0.95 3.40
CA ALA A 30 0.48 -0.21 2.51
C ALA A 30 0.99 0.09 1.09
N LEU A 31 0.64 1.25 0.52
CA LEU A 31 1.10 1.69 -0.79
C LEU A 31 2.61 1.97 -0.80
N PHE A 32 3.11 2.65 0.24
CA PHE A 32 4.54 2.95 0.35
C PHE A 32 5.38 1.68 0.31
N TYR A 33 5.09 0.69 1.14
CA TYR A 33 5.86 -0.54 1.15
C TYR A 33 5.62 -1.41 -0.09
N ALA A 34 4.41 -1.39 -0.67
CA ALA A 34 4.16 -2.03 -1.96
C ALA A 34 5.08 -1.49 -3.05
N HIS A 35 5.27 -0.17 -3.10
CA HIS A 35 6.16 0.50 -4.04
C HIS A 35 7.65 0.27 -3.71
N PHE A 36 8.02 0.40 -2.44
CA PHE A 36 9.38 0.31 -1.94
C PHE A 36 10.01 -1.06 -2.22
N TYR A 37 9.31 -2.14 -1.93
CA TYR A 37 9.82 -3.51 -2.10
C TYR A 37 9.80 -4.02 -3.56
N LEU A 38 9.27 -3.26 -4.50
CA LEU A 38 9.43 -3.52 -5.94
C LEU A 38 10.80 -3.09 -6.48
N GLN A 39 11.57 -2.32 -5.70
CA GLN A 39 12.87 -1.83 -6.13
C GLN A 39 13.97 -2.88 -5.95
N ASP A 40 15.12 -2.65 -6.61
CA ASP A 40 16.27 -3.54 -6.46
C ASP A 40 16.91 -3.42 -5.08
N SER A 41 16.90 -2.21 -4.51
CA SER A 41 17.42 -1.90 -3.18
C SER A 41 16.84 -0.59 -2.65
N PRO A 42 17.03 -0.26 -1.36
CA PRO A 42 16.65 1.06 -0.83
C PRO A 42 17.32 2.23 -1.56
N LYS A 43 18.50 2.02 -2.11
CA LYS A 43 19.29 3.06 -2.79
C LYS A 43 18.73 3.44 -4.16
N THR A 44 17.99 2.55 -4.79
CA THR A 44 17.36 2.76 -6.10
C THR A 44 15.93 3.28 -6.01
N PHE A 45 15.40 3.38 -4.79
CA PHE A 45 14.04 3.83 -4.57
C PHE A 45 13.89 5.34 -4.82
N THR A 46 12.99 5.69 -5.73
CA THR A 46 12.53 7.06 -5.93
C THR A 46 11.13 7.17 -5.34
N PRO A 47 10.96 7.90 -4.23
CA PRO A 47 9.66 8.05 -3.61
C PRO A 47 8.66 8.78 -4.51
N TRP A 48 7.38 8.58 -4.23
CA TRP A 48 6.31 9.41 -4.79
C TRP A 48 6.55 10.89 -4.50
N SER A 49 6.17 11.77 -5.44
CA SER A 49 6.43 13.23 -5.33
C SER A 49 5.82 13.90 -4.09
N GLN A 50 4.73 13.34 -3.57
CA GLN A 50 4.08 13.82 -2.33
C GLN A 50 4.49 13.00 -1.10
N HIS A 51 5.55 12.18 -1.19
CA HIS A 51 6.03 11.35 -0.10
C HIS A 51 6.41 12.18 1.14
N ARG A 52 5.99 11.69 2.31
CA ARG A 52 6.36 12.22 3.62
C ARG A 52 6.94 11.08 4.46
N ALA A 53 8.23 11.16 4.74
CA ALA A 53 8.98 10.07 5.39
C ALA A 53 8.43 9.71 6.78
N GLU A 54 7.91 10.70 7.51
CA GLU A 54 7.31 10.54 8.83
C GLU A 54 6.04 9.67 8.82
N TYR A 55 5.42 9.47 7.64
CA TYR A 55 4.19 8.68 7.50
C TYR A 55 4.43 7.23 7.10
N ASN A 56 5.68 6.85 6.83
CA ASN A 56 6.02 5.48 6.43
C ASN A 56 5.67 4.45 7.49
N ASN A 57 5.79 4.83 8.77
CA ASN A 57 5.53 3.95 9.89
C ASN A 57 4.20 4.29 10.55
N LEU A 58 3.47 3.25 10.95
CA LEU A 58 2.23 3.41 11.70
C LEU A 58 2.52 3.88 13.14
N GLY A 59 1.73 4.84 13.63
CA GLY A 59 1.86 5.38 14.98
C GLY A 59 2.86 6.54 15.13
N GLY A 60 3.37 7.09 14.05
CA GLY A 60 4.15 8.33 14.03
C GLY A 60 3.30 9.58 14.32
N ILE A 61 3.98 10.73 14.39
CA ILE A 61 3.31 12.03 14.50
C ILE A 61 2.79 12.41 13.10
N LEU A 62 1.47 12.52 12.99
CA LEU A 62 0.78 12.88 11.75
C LEU A 62 0.33 14.33 11.82
N THR A 63 0.71 15.15 10.84
CA THR A 63 0.38 16.59 10.80
C THR A 63 -0.82 16.88 9.92
N GLU A 64 -0.82 16.35 8.70
CA GLU A 64 -1.88 16.56 7.73
C GLU A 64 -2.22 15.24 7.02
N PRO A 65 -3.51 14.86 6.92
CA PRO A 65 -3.90 13.68 6.20
C PRO A 65 -3.64 13.83 4.69
N TYR A 66 -3.33 12.73 4.02
CA TYR A 66 -3.55 12.65 2.57
C TYR A 66 -5.04 12.57 2.30
N ASP A 67 -5.50 13.26 1.26
CA ASP A 67 -6.84 13.06 0.75
C ASP A 67 -6.93 11.76 -0.08
N LYS A 68 -8.16 11.33 -0.35
CA LYS A 68 -8.41 10.10 -1.12
C LYS A 68 -7.89 10.17 -2.55
N ALA A 69 -8.01 11.35 -3.18
CA ALA A 69 -7.57 11.54 -4.56
C ALA A 69 -6.06 11.33 -4.69
N SER A 70 -5.29 11.90 -3.76
CA SER A 70 -3.83 11.71 -3.69
C SER A 70 -3.45 10.24 -3.50
N LEU A 71 -4.13 9.51 -2.60
CA LEU A 71 -3.81 8.10 -2.38
C LEU A 71 -4.28 7.20 -3.53
N LEU A 72 -5.34 7.55 -4.23
CA LEU A 72 -5.76 6.85 -5.46
C LEU A 72 -4.77 7.11 -6.61
N GLU A 73 -4.24 8.33 -6.74
CA GLU A 73 -3.13 8.62 -7.66
C GLU A 73 -1.91 7.77 -7.34
N TYR A 74 -1.51 7.71 -6.06
CA TYR A 74 -0.37 6.89 -5.64
C TYR A 74 -0.61 5.39 -5.89
N LEU A 75 -1.82 4.89 -5.71
CA LEU A 75 -2.19 3.52 -6.07
C LEU A 75 -1.95 3.24 -7.56
N LEU A 76 -2.33 4.16 -8.45
CA LEU A 76 -2.10 4.01 -9.90
C LEU A 76 -0.60 3.94 -10.22
N ILE A 77 0.21 4.77 -9.58
CA ILE A 77 1.68 4.71 -9.70
C ILE A 77 2.21 3.34 -9.25
N CYS A 78 1.75 2.84 -8.09
CA CYS A 78 2.14 1.52 -7.61
C CYS A 78 1.75 0.39 -8.59
N GLN A 79 0.54 0.46 -9.16
CA GLN A 79 0.07 -0.52 -10.15
C GLN A 79 0.93 -0.49 -11.41
N GLN A 80 1.29 0.69 -11.89
CA GLN A 80 2.17 0.84 -13.04
C GLN A 80 3.57 0.27 -12.74
N GLN A 81 4.12 0.54 -11.55
CA GLN A 81 5.40 -0.02 -11.12
C GLN A 81 5.37 -1.55 -11.05
N VAL A 82 4.27 -2.17 -10.64
CA VAL A 82 4.11 -3.63 -10.68
C VAL A 82 4.27 -4.16 -12.10
N VAL A 83 3.56 -3.56 -13.06
CA VAL A 83 3.58 -3.99 -14.48
C VAL A 83 4.95 -3.80 -15.10
N GLU A 84 5.63 -2.70 -14.79
CA GLU A 84 6.94 -2.37 -15.36
C GLU A 84 8.08 -3.16 -14.72
N ARG A 85 8.07 -3.32 -13.39
CA ARG A 85 9.20 -3.87 -12.64
C ARG A 85 9.22 -5.39 -12.58
N ILE A 86 8.08 -6.04 -12.33
CA ILE A 86 8.06 -7.49 -12.11
C ILE A 86 8.68 -8.28 -13.26
N PRO A 87 8.41 -7.98 -14.54
CA PRO A 87 9.04 -8.71 -15.64
C PRO A 87 10.56 -8.56 -15.74
N GLN A 88 11.13 -7.54 -15.10
CA GLN A 88 12.55 -7.22 -15.14
C GLN A 88 13.33 -7.81 -13.95
N LEU A 89 12.64 -8.29 -12.91
CA LEU A 89 13.28 -8.77 -11.70
C LEU A 89 13.89 -10.16 -11.88
N ASN A 90 15.13 -10.33 -11.40
CA ASN A 90 15.69 -11.67 -11.21
C ASN A 90 15.17 -12.24 -9.88
N LEU A 91 14.21 -13.14 -9.98
CA LEU A 91 13.49 -13.70 -8.83
C LEU A 91 14.37 -14.53 -7.89
N GLU A 92 15.49 -15.08 -8.39
CA GLU A 92 16.46 -15.86 -7.61
C GLU A 92 17.54 -15.00 -6.94
N ALA A 93 17.67 -13.74 -7.35
CA ALA A 93 18.63 -12.83 -6.73
C ALA A 93 18.27 -12.54 -5.27
N ALA A 94 19.23 -12.07 -4.48
CA ALA A 94 18.98 -11.56 -3.14
C ALA A 94 17.95 -10.40 -3.18
N SER A 95 17.20 -10.24 -2.09
CA SER A 95 16.15 -9.22 -1.97
C SER A 95 16.62 -7.81 -2.30
N GLY A 96 17.89 -7.50 -1.99
CA GLY A 96 18.45 -6.15 -2.06
C GLY A 96 18.22 -5.31 -0.80
N PHE A 97 17.57 -5.88 0.21
CA PHE A 97 17.26 -5.24 1.49
C PHE A 97 17.96 -6.02 2.61
N ASP A 98 19.01 -5.44 3.20
CA ASP A 98 19.91 -6.11 4.14
C ASP A 98 19.21 -6.73 5.35
N TRP A 99 18.08 -6.13 5.77
CA TRP A 99 17.27 -6.64 6.89
C TRP A 99 16.25 -7.73 6.50
N LEU A 100 16.14 -8.05 5.20
CA LEU A 100 15.28 -9.11 4.67
C LEU A 100 16.14 -10.11 3.88
N PRO A 101 16.72 -11.13 4.53
CA PRO A 101 17.62 -12.10 3.90
C PRO A 101 16.84 -13.12 3.06
N PHE A 102 16.03 -12.61 2.14
CA PHE A 102 15.16 -13.34 1.23
C PHE A 102 15.75 -13.36 -0.19
N SER A 103 15.25 -14.27 -1.03
CA SER A 103 15.29 -14.09 -2.47
C SER A 103 14.32 -12.98 -2.92
N LYS A 104 14.47 -12.49 -4.13
CA LYS A 104 13.54 -11.48 -4.69
C LYS A 104 12.12 -12.04 -4.77
N LEU A 105 11.95 -13.32 -5.09
CA LEU A 105 10.63 -13.97 -5.08
C LEU A 105 10.00 -13.97 -3.69
N GLU A 106 10.76 -14.35 -2.67
CA GLU A 106 10.27 -14.34 -1.28
C GLU A 106 9.92 -12.92 -0.81
N LEU A 107 10.70 -11.91 -1.24
CA LEU A 107 10.38 -10.50 -0.98
C LEU A 107 9.06 -10.08 -1.62
N LEU A 108 8.77 -10.51 -2.86
CA LEU A 108 7.49 -10.21 -3.52
C LEU A 108 6.31 -10.86 -2.78
N ILE A 109 6.48 -12.09 -2.32
CA ILE A 109 5.46 -12.78 -1.51
C ILE A 109 5.27 -12.07 -0.16
N TYR A 110 6.36 -11.67 0.49
CA TYR A 110 6.33 -10.87 1.72
C TYR A 110 5.56 -9.56 1.51
N ASN A 111 5.88 -8.84 0.42
CA ASN A 111 5.23 -7.58 0.05
C ASN A 111 3.72 -7.77 -0.20
N LEU A 112 3.35 -8.83 -0.93
CA LEU A 112 1.94 -9.18 -1.17
C LEU A 112 1.20 -9.47 0.14
N ARG A 113 1.80 -10.22 1.06
CA ARG A 113 1.22 -10.50 2.39
C ARG A 113 1.01 -9.23 3.20
N HIS A 114 1.99 -8.32 3.19
CA HIS A 114 1.91 -7.05 3.89
C HIS A 114 0.78 -6.17 3.33
N LEU A 115 0.72 -6.04 1.99
CA LEU A 115 -0.36 -5.33 1.31
C LEU A 115 -1.74 -5.93 1.63
N GLN A 116 -1.84 -7.26 1.60
CA GLN A 116 -3.10 -7.96 1.87
C GLN A 116 -3.54 -7.81 3.34
N GLN A 117 -2.60 -7.85 4.29
CA GLN A 117 -2.87 -7.64 5.70
C GLN A 117 -3.52 -6.28 5.94
N HIS A 118 -2.92 -5.20 5.45
CA HIS A 118 -3.44 -3.85 5.64
C HIS A 118 -4.73 -3.59 4.85
N THR A 119 -4.86 -4.17 3.66
CA THR A 119 -6.13 -4.12 2.91
C THR A 119 -7.25 -4.78 3.70
N GLY A 120 -6.99 -5.95 4.29
CA GLY A 120 -7.96 -6.67 5.14
C GLY A 120 -8.31 -5.88 6.41
N GLU A 121 -7.34 -5.25 7.06
CA GLU A 121 -7.55 -4.37 8.21
C GLU A 121 -8.48 -3.20 7.86
N LEU A 122 -8.24 -2.53 6.72
CA LEU A 122 -9.09 -1.43 6.26
C LEU A 122 -10.50 -1.90 5.87
N MET A 123 -10.63 -3.07 5.25
CA MET A 123 -11.94 -3.67 4.93
C MET A 123 -12.73 -4.00 6.20
N GLU A 124 -12.07 -4.57 7.20
CA GLU A 124 -12.70 -4.84 8.50
C GLU A 124 -13.22 -3.56 9.13
N ARG A 125 -12.42 -2.49 9.16
CA ARG A 125 -12.84 -1.19 9.70
C ARG A 125 -14.01 -0.59 8.94
N LEU A 126 -14.04 -0.70 7.61
CA LEU A 126 -15.20 -0.26 6.82
C LEU A 126 -16.46 -1.02 7.18
N GLY A 127 -16.38 -2.34 7.30
CA GLY A 127 -17.52 -3.17 7.69
C GLY A 127 -18.02 -2.86 9.09
N SER A 128 -17.12 -2.87 10.07
CA SER A 128 -17.44 -2.72 11.49
C SER A 128 -17.86 -1.29 11.88
N ARG A 129 -17.26 -0.25 11.29
CA ARG A 129 -17.46 1.15 11.66
C ARG A 129 -18.43 1.90 10.76
N ALA A 130 -18.54 1.50 9.50
CA ALA A 130 -19.35 2.21 8.50
C ALA A 130 -20.42 1.36 7.83
N GLY A 131 -20.45 0.05 8.07
CA GLY A 131 -21.36 -0.87 7.39
C GLY A 131 -21.12 -0.95 5.87
N VAL A 132 -19.90 -0.69 5.43
CA VAL A 132 -19.53 -0.65 4.01
C VAL A 132 -18.80 -1.92 3.63
N GLU A 133 -19.28 -2.60 2.60
CA GLU A 133 -18.66 -3.82 2.06
C GLU A 133 -17.82 -3.53 0.81
N ILE A 134 -16.77 -4.34 0.64
CA ILE A 134 -15.87 -4.31 -0.50
C ILE A 134 -16.11 -5.56 -1.36
N ASP A 135 -16.28 -5.35 -2.66
CA ASP A 135 -16.48 -6.45 -3.59
C ASP A 135 -15.20 -7.27 -3.76
N TRP A 136 -15.35 -8.57 -3.79
CA TRP A 136 -14.23 -9.46 -4.12
C TRP A 136 -13.75 -9.22 -5.57
N VAL A 137 -12.44 -9.12 -5.72
CA VAL A 137 -11.78 -9.02 -7.03
C VAL A 137 -11.03 -10.32 -7.28
N GLY A 138 -11.64 -11.23 -8.02
CA GLY A 138 -11.06 -12.56 -8.32
C GLY A 138 -10.00 -12.50 -9.42
N SER A 139 -10.18 -11.64 -10.42
CA SER A 139 -9.20 -11.40 -11.48
C SER A 139 -9.36 -9.99 -12.05
N VAL A 140 -8.26 -9.47 -12.56
CA VAL A 140 -8.28 -8.24 -13.35
C VAL A 140 -8.13 -8.66 -14.81
N PRO A 141 -9.03 -8.24 -15.74
CA PRO A 141 -8.86 -8.51 -17.15
C PRO A 141 -7.50 -7.99 -17.62
N PRO A 142 -6.80 -8.70 -18.52
CA PRO A 142 -5.58 -8.17 -19.09
C PRO A 142 -5.90 -6.82 -19.74
N SER A 143 -5.09 -5.82 -19.43
CA SER A 143 -5.13 -4.52 -20.09
C SER A 143 -4.83 -4.76 -21.59
N GLY A 144 -5.81 -4.52 -22.43
CA GLY A 144 -5.66 -4.57 -23.87
C GLY A 144 -4.71 -3.51 -24.41
#